data_b678afcac34ed3c435614bfea8b8fa32
#
_entry.id   b678afcac34ed3c435614bfea8b8fa32
#
_cell.length_a   1.000
_cell.length_b   1.000
_cell.length_c   1.000
_cell.angle_alpha   90.00
_cell.angle_beta   90.00
_cell.angle_gamma   90.00
#
_symmetry.space_group_name_H-M   'P 1'
#
loop_
_entity.id
_entity.type
_entity.pdbx_description
1 polymer ?
#
loop_
_entity_poly.entity_id
_entity_poly.type
_entity_poly.pdbx_seq_one_letter_code
_entity_poly.pdbx_strand_id
1 'polypeptide(L)'
;MKIQNHMTVVLAVVLAALNAVAANFPVGTHLVKGTLKDWQNNVLTSSAAVTIQAVATNGTVLASTPVDNPSADGYNFVLQIPLSTTATDSTAAVGDQLNCVLIQETGLALAASPITVGNANAVSSLVLEFVNMQSYTNSAGATVNVPAEYVDTIAAMLEDEGIEGEDYDPFADYDHDGVSNYNEYRAGTDPFNPDDKLEVKAYTASQSAPHAISFEYVGGHIYGVETTLSLTNPQWALQKVKKTETDSEHEQIMPSDDEEDVGLATIYVVPAEGATSQFFKLEAK
;
A
#
# COMPACT_ATOMS: atom_id res chain seq x y z
N MET A 1 -29.57 8.78 -7.29
CA MET A 1 -28.33 9.52 -7.47
C MET A 1 -27.74 9.24 -8.86
N LYS A 2 -27.59 10.23 -9.72
CA LYS A 2 -26.96 10.04 -11.03
C LYS A 2 -25.45 10.14 -10.83
N ILE A 3 -24.78 9.01 -10.82
CA ILE A 3 -23.32 8.97 -10.89
C ILE A 3 -22.93 9.47 -12.29
N GLN A 4 -22.54 10.73 -12.39
CA GLN A 4 -21.90 11.23 -13.58
C GLN A 4 -20.42 10.88 -13.48
N ASN A 5 -20.02 9.89 -14.28
CA ASN A 5 -18.61 9.57 -14.52
C ASN A 5 -17.93 10.77 -15.18
N HIS A 6 -17.39 11.65 -14.38
CA HIS A 6 -16.39 12.61 -14.85
C HIS A 6 -15.01 11.94 -14.76
N MET A 7 -14.69 11.25 -15.84
CA MET A 7 -13.36 10.76 -16.14
C MET A 7 -12.43 11.97 -16.33
N THR A 8 -11.81 12.44 -15.24
CA THR A 8 -10.67 13.35 -15.40
C THR A 8 -9.47 12.51 -15.73
N VAL A 9 -9.16 12.52 -17.00
CA VAL A 9 -8.05 11.86 -17.65
C VAL A 9 -6.75 12.45 -17.11
N VAL A 10 -6.10 11.78 -16.14
CA VAL A 10 -4.65 11.70 -16.16
C VAL A 10 -4.35 10.51 -17.08
N LEU A 11 -4.74 10.70 -18.30
CA LEU A 11 -4.38 9.77 -19.34
C LEU A 11 -3.35 10.47 -20.20
N ALA A 12 -2.25 9.95 -20.19
CA ALA A 12 -1.52 9.75 -21.42
C ALA A 12 -0.28 9.00 -21.06
N VAL A 13 -0.33 7.73 -21.07
CA VAL A 13 0.77 6.90 -21.62
C VAL A 13 0.45 5.43 -21.39
N VAL A 14 -0.58 4.90 -21.96
CA VAL A 14 -0.64 3.42 -22.05
C VAL A 14 -1.45 2.96 -23.24
N LEU A 15 -1.16 3.45 -24.42
CA LEU A 15 -1.60 2.71 -25.60
C LEU A 15 -0.70 3.03 -26.80
N ALA A 16 0.56 2.69 -26.73
CA ALA A 16 1.39 2.53 -27.90
C ALA A 16 2.65 1.78 -27.53
N ALA A 17 2.67 0.51 -27.72
CA ALA A 17 3.87 -0.22 -28.11
C ALA A 17 3.67 -1.73 -28.11
N LEU A 18 2.77 -2.19 -28.93
CA LEU A 18 2.84 -3.55 -29.43
C LEU A 18 3.28 -3.45 -30.88
N ASN A 19 4.53 -3.13 -31.13
CA ASN A 19 5.25 -3.39 -32.38
C ASN A 19 6.72 -3.02 -32.20
N ALA A 20 7.45 -3.77 -31.39
CA ALA A 20 8.89 -3.79 -31.50
C ALA A 20 9.27 -5.03 -32.29
N VAL A 21 9.64 -4.82 -33.54
CA VAL A 21 10.37 -5.81 -34.35
C VAL A 21 11.63 -6.16 -33.57
N ALA A 22 11.71 -7.38 -33.08
CA ALA A 22 12.89 -7.92 -32.44
C ALA A 22 14.08 -7.89 -33.38
N ALA A 23 15.00 -6.97 -33.16
CA ALA A 23 16.34 -7.07 -33.70
C ALA A 23 17.10 -8.14 -32.92
N ASN A 24 17.56 -9.15 -33.64
CA ASN A 24 18.27 -10.34 -33.17
C ASN A 24 19.47 -10.07 -32.27
N PHE A 25 19.28 -10.14 -30.97
CA PHE A 25 20.32 -10.54 -30.02
C PHE A 25 19.63 -11.27 -28.86
N PRO A 26 20.22 -12.33 -28.28
CA PRO A 26 19.70 -12.89 -27.05
C PRO A 26 19.93 -11.88 -25.93
N VAL A 27 19.00 -10.97 -25.80
CA VAL A 27 18.97 -10.03 -24.68
C VAL A 27 18.61 -10.87 -23.48
N GLY A 28 19.52 -10.97 -22.49
CA GLY A 28 19.20 -11.59 -21.23
C GLY A 28 18.00 -10.87 -20.61
N THR A 29 17.25 -11.57 -19.80
CA THR A 29 16.15 -10.97 -19.03
C THR A 29 16.44 -11.04 -17.55
N HIS A 30 16.03 -10.03 -16.80
CA HIS A 30 15.89 -10.11 -15.36
C HIS A 30 14.45 -10.53 -15.04
N LEU A 31 14.29 -11.58 -14.24
CA LEU A 31 12.99 -12.10 -13.86
C LEU A 31 12.59 -11.53 -12.50
N VAL A 32 11.43 -10.93 -12.41
CA VAL A 32 10.81 -10.57 -11.13
C VAL A 32 9.60 -11.47 -10.95
N LYS A 33 9.69 -12.39 -10.00
CA LYS A 33 8.58 -13.25 -9.59
C LYS A 33 7.95 -12.66 -8.36
N GLY A 34 6.63 -12.66 -8.29
CA GLY A 34 6.01 -12.07 -7.13
C GLY A 34 4.66 -12.66 -6.79
N THR A 35 4.21 -12.28 -5.60
CA THR A 35 2.89 -12.59 -5.08
C THR A 35 2.17 -11.27 -4.87
N LEU A 36 1.04 -11.12 -5.56
CA LEU A 36 0.09 -10.05 -5.32
C LEU A 36 -0.98 -10.57 -4.38
N LYS A 37 -1.19 -9.86 -3.28
CA LYS A 37 -2.15 -10.18 -2.25
C LYS A 37 -3.14 -9.03 -2.10
N ASP A 38 -4.33 -9.33 -1.57
CA ASP A 38 -5.23 -8.31 -1.08
C ASP A 38 -4.78 -7.77 0.30
N TRP A 39 -5.50 -6.79 0.80
CA TRP A 39 -5.21 -6.19 2.10
C TRP A 39 -5.41 -7.19 3.28
N GLN A 40 -6.24 -8.22 3.09
CA GLN A 40 -6.43 -9.34 4.03
C GLN A 40 -5.35 -10.42 3.92
N ASN A 41 -4.27 -10.16 3.13
CA ASN A 41 -3.17 -11.07 2.89
C ASN A 41 -3.53 -12.34 2.07
N ASN A 42 -4.71 -12.39 1.43
CA ASN A 42 -5.07 -13.48 0.52
C ASN A 42 -4.36 -13.31 -0.82
N VAL A 43 -3.85 -14.40 -1.37
CA VAL A 43 -3.20 -14.38 -2.68
C VAL A 43 -4.26 -14.21 -3.77
N LEU A 44 -4.15 -13.15 -4.57
CA LEU A 44 -5.05 -12.88 -5.67
C LEU A 44 -4.92 -13.91 -6.78
N THR A 45 -5.99 -14.07 -7.53
CA THR A 45 -6.08 -14.98 -8.68
C THR A 45 -6.23 -14.20 -9.98
N SER A 46 -6.25 -14.88 -11.10
CA SER A 46 -6.45 -14.29 -12.43
C SER A 46 -7.73 -13.48 -12.60
N SER A 47 -8.70 -13.64 -11.68
CA SER A 47 -9.94 -12.87 -11.67
C SER A 47 -9.78 -11.43 -11.18
N ALA A 48 -8.65 -11.06 -10.62
CA ALA A 48 -8.43 -9.73 -10.04
C ALA A 48 -8.38 -8.59 -11.07
N ALA A 49 -8.33 -8.89 -12.38
CA ALA A 49 -8.27 -7.90 -13.48
C ALA A 49 -7.19 -6.82 -13.27
N VAL A 50 -6.03 -7.23 -12.75
CA VAL A 50 -4.89 -6.38 -12.46
C VAL A 50 -3.74 -6.74 -13.38
N THR A 51 -3.06 -5.71 -13.89
CA THR A 51 -1.83 -5.83 -14.68
C THR A 51 -0.67 -5.24 -13.89
N ILE A 52 0.44 -5.96 -13.82
CA ILE A 52 1.66 -5.53 -13.17
C ILE A 52 2.65 -5.06 -14.22
N GLN A 53 3.25 -3.89 -14.02
CA GLN A 53 4.18 -3.27 -14.96
C GLN A 53 5.49 -2.91 -14.28
N ALA A 54 6.61 -3.15 -14.98
CA ALA A 54 7.91 -2.57 -14.63
C ALA A 54 8.10 -1.28 -15.44
N VAL A 55 8.19 -0.15 -14.74
CA VAL A 55 8.22 1.19 -15.34
C VAL A 55 9.53 1.88 -14.97
N ALA A 56 10.24 2.37 -15.99
CA ALA A 56 11.44 3.16 -15.80
C ALA A 56 11.12 4.53 -15.20
N THR A 57 12.13 5.20 -14.64
CA THR A 57 11.98 6.53 -14.00
C THR A 57 11.48 7.63 -14.95
N ASN A 58 11.66 7.44 -16.26
CA ASN A 58 11.12 8.33 -17.30
C ASN A 58 9.68 8.01 -17.71
N GLY A 59 9.02 7.04 -17.05
CA GLY A 59 7.66 6.61 -17.32
C GLY A 59 7.52 5.52 -18.40
N THR A 60 8.61 5.02 -18.96
CA THR A 60 8.55 3.98 -19.99
C THR A 60 8.25 2.62 -19.37
N VAL A 61 7.25 1.91 -19.93
CA VAL A 61 6.92 0.53 -19.53
C VAL A 61 7.87 -0.44 -20.24
N LEU A 62 8.67 -1.16 -19.47
CA LEU A 62 9.66 -2.12 -19.97
C LEU A 62 9.14 -3.56 -19.98
N ALA A 63 8.24 -3.90 -19.06
CA ALA A 63 7.60 -5.20 -18.99
C ALA A 63 6.20 -5.06 -18.40
N SER A 64 5.31 -5.98 -18.80
CA SER A 64 3.93 -6.01 -18.33
C SER A 64 3.46 -7.48 -18.25
N THR A 65 2.72 -7.82 -17.21
CA THR A 65 2.14 -9.15 -17.02
C THR A 65 0.81 -9.05 -16.28
N PRO A 66 -0.22 -9.85 -16.64
CA PRO A 66 -1.41 -9.98 -15.81
C PRO A 66 -1.09 -10.72 -14.51
N VAL A 67 -2.01 -10.67 -13.57
CA VAL A 67 -2.02 -11.59 -12.42
C VAL A 67 -2.61 -12.92 -12.86
N ASP A 68 -1.92 -13.99 -12.55
CA ASP A 68 -2.33 -15.36 -12.83
C ASP A 68 -2.80 -16.09 -11.55
N ASN A 69 -3.30 -17.30 -11.70
CA ASN A 69 -3.51 -18.17 -10.56
C ASN A 69 -2.17 -18.55 -9.93
N PRO A 70 -2.11 -18.70 -8.59
CA PRO A 70 -0.85 -19.02 -7.93
C PRO A 70 -0.20 -20.28 -8.48
N SER A 71 1.10 -20.19 -8.77
CA SER A 71 1.93 -21.34 -9.11
C SER A 71 2.15 -22.25 -7.89
N ALA A 72 2.72 -23.43 -8.12
CA ALA A 72 3.10 -24.34 -7.02
C ALA A 72 4.08 -23.70 -6.02
N ASP A 73 4.87 -22.72 -6.47
CA ASP A 73 5.82 -21.97 -5.64
C ASP A 73 5.18 -20.72 -4.98
N GLY A 74 3.86 -20.52 -5.13
CA GLY A 74 3.11 -19.42 -4.52
C GLY A 74 3.15 -18.09 -5.27
N TYR A 75 3.83 -17.99 -6.41
CA TYR A 75 3.84 -16.77 -7.23
C TYR A 75 2.59 -16.70 -8.10
N ASN A 76 2.03 -15.50 -8.26
CA ASN A 76 0.91 -15.24 -9.17
C ASN A 76 1.22 -14.21 -10.27
N PHE A 77 2.47 -13.76 -10.38
CA PHE A 77 2.96 -13.01 -11.53
C PHE A 77 4.44 -13.23 -11.81
N VAL A 78 4.85 -13.01 -13.05
CA VAL A 78 6.25 -13.00 -13.47
C VAL A 78 6.48 -11.88 -14.48
N LEU A 79 7.27 -10.87 -14.12
CA LEU A 79 7.76 -9.85 -15.03
C LEU A 79 9.09 -10.31 -15.67
N GLN A 80 9.20 -10.15 -16.99
CA GLN A 80 10.41 -10.44 -17.75
C GLN A 80 10.99 -9.12 -18.26
N ILE A 81 11.94 -8.55 -17.55
CA ILE A 81 12.54 -7.26 -17.86
C ILE A 81 13.68 -7.46 -18.86
N PRO A 82 13.56 -6.95 -20.10
CA PRO A 82 14.61 -7.10 -21.11
C PRO A 82 15.83 -6.26 -20.72
N LEU A 83 17.03 -6.83 -20.92
CA LEU A 83 18.30 -6.22 -20.54
C LEU A 83 19.12 -5.81 -21.76
N SER A 84 19.89 -4.74 -21.61
CA SER A 84 20.98 -4.35 -22.51
C SER A 84 22.15 -3.81 -21.70
N THR A 85 23.28 -3.57 -22.36
CA THR A 85 24.47 -2.97 -21.72
C THR A 85 24.25 -1.49 -21.36
N THR A 86 23.26 -0.86 -21.97
CA THR A 86 22.86 0.54 -21.72
C THR A 86 21.35 0.60 -21.80
N ALA A 87 20.71 1.27 -20.84
CA ALA A 87 19.25 1.45 -20.84
C ALA A 87 18.79 2.13 -22.15
N THR A 88 17.66 1.65 -22.66
CA THR A 88 16.96 2.19 -23.85
C THR A 88 15.49 2.32 -23.54
N ASP A 89 14.70 2.83 -24.49
CA ASP A 89 13.23 2.92 -24.36
C ASP A 89 12.52 1.55 -24.28
N SER A 90 13.24 0.45 -24.46
CA SER A 90 12.68 -0.90 -24.41
C SER A 90 13.48 -1.89 -23.58
N THR A 91 14.58 -1.46 -22.98
CA THR A 91 15.47 -2.30 -22.18
C THR A 91 16.02 -1.57 -20.97
N ALA A 92 16.30 -2.31 -19.90
CA ALA A 92 17.01 -1.81 -18.74
C ALA A 92 18.48 -2.21 -18.75
N ALA A 93 19.30 -1.47 -18.01
CA ALA A 93 20.66 -1.87 -17.67
C ALA A 93 20.71 -2.46 -16.25
N VAL A 94 21.70 -3.29 -15.98
CA VAL A 94 21.96 -3.82 -14.63
C VAL A 94 22.24 -2.68 -13.66
N GLY A 95 21.55 -2.65 -12.55
CA GLY A 95 21.62 -1.60 -11.54
C GLY A 95 20.58 -0.50 -11.67
N ASP A 96 19.81 -0.46 -12.78
CA ASP A 96 18.73 0.50 -12.93
C ASP A 96 17.67 0.31 -11.84
N GLN A 97 17.07 1.42 -11.43
CA GLN A 97 15.90 1.42 -10.55
C GLN A 97 14.64 1.56 -11.40
N LEU A 98 13.74 0.61 -11.25
CA LEU A 98 12.42 0.61 -11.86
C LEU A 98 11.35 0.67 -10.79
N ASN A 99 10.16 1.10 -11.16
CA ASN A 99 8.98 0.99 -10.31
C ASN A 99 8.10 -0.17 -10.79
N CYS A 100 7.70 -1.04 -9.86
CA CYS A 100 6.65 -2.02 -10.11
C CYS A 100 5.30 -1.37 -9.83
N VAL A 101 4.50 -1.17 -10.86
CA VAL A 101 3.22 -0.45 -10.81
C VAL A 101 2.08 -1.44 -11.06
N LEU A 102 1.03 -1.35 -10.26
CA LEU A 102 -0.22 -2.10 -10.42
C LEU A 102 -1.20 -1.25 -11.24
N ILE A 103 -1.76 -1.81 -12.29
CA ILE A 103 -2.77 -1.15 -13.11
C ILE A 103 -4.07 -1.95 -13.02
N GLN A 104 -5.13 -1.34 -12.52
CA GLN A 104 -6.48 -1.91 -12.55
C GLN A 104 -7.08 -1.84 -13.95
N GLU A 105 -8.10 -2.64 -14.23
CA GLU A 105 -8.86 -2.61 -15.48
C GLU A 105 -9.44 -1.22 -15.78
N THR A 106 -9.77 -0.47 -14.74
CA THR A 106 -10.22 0.93 -14.84
C THR A 106 -9.14 1.89 -15.32
N GLY A 107 -7.89 1.45 -15.45
CA GLY A 107 -6.73 2.28 -15.77
C GLY A 107 -6.12 3.01 -14.57
N LEU A 108 -6.65 2.82 -13.38
CA LEU A 108 -6.08 3.40 -12.17
C LEU A 108 -4.74 2.75 -11.85
N ALA A 109 -3.69 3.55 -11.73
CA ALA A 109 -2.36 3.12 -11.30
C ALA A 109 -2.28 3.17 -9.76
N LEU A 110 -1.90 2.05 -9.16
CA LEU A 110 -1.73 1.92 -7.72
C LEU A 110 -0.24 1.97 -7.34
N ALA A 111 0.03 1.97 -6.04
CA ALA A 111 1.36 2.16 -5.47
C ALA A 111 2.46 1.36 -6.17
N ALA A 112 3.62 1.98 -6.26
CA ALA A 112 4.78 1.41 -6.91
C ALA A 112 5.80 0.92 -5.86
N SER A 113 6.30 -0.28 -6.06
CA SER A 113 7.43 -0.81 -5.30
C SER A 113 8.70 -0.72 -6.14
N PRO A 114 9.83 -0.27 -5.59
CA PRO A 114 11.08 -0.18 -6.35
C PRO A 114 11.65 -1.58 -6.65
N ILE A 115 12.18 -1.74 -7.86
CA ILE A 115 12.90 -2.93 -8.31
C ILE A 115 14.30 -2.50 -8.75
N THR A 116 15.32 -3.17 -8.20
CA THR A 116 16.70 -3.03 -8.73
C THR A 116 16.94 -4.11 -9.78
N VAL A 117 17.32 -3.69 -10.97
CA VAL A 117 17.58 -4.59 -12.10
C VAL A 117 18.87 -5.39 -11.87
N GLY A 118 18.73 -6.70 -11.80
CA GLY A 118 19.86 -7.64 -11.65
C GLY A 118 20.44 -8.09 -13.00
N ASN A 119 21.42 -9.01 -12.92
CA ASN A 119 22.05 -9.61 -14.10
C ASN A 119 21.06 -10.46 -14.92
N ALA A 120 21.45 -10.79 -16.14
CA ALA A 120 20.71 -11.70 -17.00
C ALA A 120 20.48 -13.05 -16.27
N ASN A 121 19.25 -13.54 -16.32
CA ASN A 121 18.75 -14.73 -15.62
C ASN A 121 18.74 -14.62 -14.08
N ALA A 122 19.04 -13.45 -13.51
CA ALA A 122 18.77 -13.22 -12.11
C ALA A 122 17.25 -13.25 -11.84
N VAL A 123 16.88 -13.71 -10.66
CA VAL A 123 15.49 -13.76 -10.18
C VAL A 123 15.39 -12.92 -8.92
N SER A 124 14.53 -11.95 -8.93
CA SER A 124 14.11 -11.19 -7.73
C SER A 124 12.72 -11.64 -7.31
N SER A 125 12.46 -11.60 -6.02
CA SER A 125 11.14 -11.88 -5.45
C SER A 125 10.52 -10.59 -4.93
N LEU A 126 9.21 -10.42 -5.14
CA LEU A 126 8.46 -9.25 -4.72
C LEU A 126 7.09 -9.67 -4.17
N VAL A 127 6.70 -9.08 -3.07
CA VAL A 127 5.34 -9.18 -2.55
C VAL A 127 4.69 -7.83 -2.71
N LEU A 128 3.52 -7.79 -3.34
CA LEU A 128 2.73 -6.59 -3.57
C LEU A 128 1.38 -6.76 -2.89
N GLU A 129 0.86 -5.66 -2.38
CA GLU A 129 -0.49 -5.57 -1.87
C GLU A 129 -1.37 -4.83 -2.86
N PHE A 130 -2.57 -5.34 -3.05
CA PHE A 130 -3.58 -4.74 -3.92
C PHE A 130 -4.82 -4.41 -3.12
N VAL A 131 -5.20 -3.16 -3.18
CA VAL A 131 -6.49 -2.69 -2.67
C VAL A 131 -7.30 -2.21 -3.87
N ASN A 132 -8.49 -2.76 -4.05
CA ASN A 132 -9.39 -2.28 -5.09
C ASN A 132 -9.86 -0.88 -4.74
N MET A 133 -9.39 0.12 -5.51
CA MET A 133 -9.65 1.53 -5.22
C MET A 133 -10.74 2.05 -6.16
N GLN A 134 -11.60 2.90 -5.62
CA GLN A 134 -12.56 3.69 -6.41
C GLN A 134 -12.40 5.18 -6.12
N SER A 135 -12.71 6.00 -7.11
CA SER A 135 -12.68 7.46 -6.95
C SER A 135 -13.97 7.93 -6.29
N TYR A 136 -13.83 8.69 -5.25
CA TYR A 136 -14.89 9.37 -4.53
C TYR A 136 -14.69 10.88 -4.60
N THR A 137 -15.78 11.64 -4.83
CA THR A 137 -15.71 13.10 -4.78
C THR A 137 -16.52 13.56 -3.56
N ASN A 138 -15.84 14.17 -2.61
CA ASN A 138 -16.47 14.65 -1.38
C ASN A 138 -17.34 15.91 -1.61
N SER A 139 -18.05 16.32 -0.58
CA SER A 139 -18.94 17.51 -0.61
C SER A 139 -18.20 18.80 -0.94
N ALA A 140 -16.91 18.90 -0.67
CA ALA A 140 -16.05 20.03 -1.01
C ALA A 140 -15.57 20.01 -2.49
N GLY A 141 -15.93 18.98 -3.27
CA GLY A 141 -15.53 18.80 -4.66
C GLY A 141 -14.11 18.22 -4.85
N ALA A 142 -13.45 17.80 -3.80
CA ALA A 142 -12.17 17.10 -3.91
C ALA A 142 -12.40 15.62 -4.26
N THR A 143 -11.66 15.11 -5.27
CA THR A 143 -11.70 13.70 -5.65
C THR A 143 -10.55 12.96 -4.98
N VAL A 144 -10.88 11.89 -4.29
CA VAL A 144 -9.96 11.01 -3.57
C VAL A 144 -10.21 9.57 -3.96
N ASN A 145 -9.18 8.73 -3.87
CA ASN A 145 -9.32 7.30 -4.09
C ASN A 145 -9.44 6.61 -2.73
N VAL A 146 -10.45 5.77 -2.59
CA VAL A 146 -10.73 4.99 -1.38
C VAL A 146 -10.90 3.52 -1.75
N PRO A 147 -10.62 2.58 -0.83
CA PRO A 147 -10.95 1.19 -1.04
C PRO A 147 -12.43 1.01 -1.33
N ALA A 148 -12.76 0.20 -2.34
CA ALA A 148 -14.16 -0.07 -2.71
C ALA A 148 -14.93 -0.71 -1.55
N GLU A 149 -14.30 -1.62 -0.83
CA GLU A 149 -14.87 -2.27 0.36
C GLU A 149 -15.18 -1.28 1.48
N TYR A 150 -14.35 -0.27 1.63
CA TYR A 150 -14.61 0.78 2.61
C TYR A 150 -15.94 1.49 2.36
N VAL A 151 -16.23 1.82 1.10
CA VAL A 151 -17.49 2.49 0.75
C VAL A 151 -18.69 1.60 1.04
N ASP A 152 -18.58 0.32 0.74
CA ASP A 152 -19.67 -0.64 1.00
C ASP A 152 -19.85 -0.86 2.52
N THR A 153 -18.77 -0.97 3.28
CA THR A 153 -18.79 -1.14 4.73
C THR A 153 -19.44 0.04 5.44
N ILE A 154 -18.97 1.24 5.14
CA ILE A 154 -19.52 2.42 5.81
C ILE A 154 -20.96 2.71 5.38
N ALA A 155 -21.34 2.38 4.14
CA ALA A 155 -22.72 2.50 3.71
C ALA A 155 -23.64 1.57 4.52
N ALA A 156 -23.22 0.35 4.81
CA ALA A 156 -23.94 -0.58 5.65
C ALA A 156 -24.04 -0.08 7.11
N MET A 157 -22.94 0.44 7.67
CA MET A 157 -22.93 1.00 9.02
C MET A 157 -23.85 2.22 9.15
N LEU A 158 -23.87 3.11 8.15
CA LEU A 158 -24.79 4.27 8.11
C LEU A 158 -26.24 3.84 8.06
N GLU A 159 -26.57 2.78 7.29
CA GLU A 159 -27.92 2.22 7.21
C GLU A 159 -28.35 1.65 8.57
N ASP A 160 -27.47 0.94 9.26
CA ASP A 160 -27.72 0.38 10.59
C ASP A 160 -27.97 1.48 11.65
N GLU A 161 -27.27 2.60 11.56
CA GLU A 161 -27.44 3.77 12.43
C GLU A 161 -28.65 4.66 12.00
N GLY A 162 -29.34 4.28 10.93
CA GLY A 162 -30.51 5.03 10.42
C GLY A 162 -30.13 6.37 9.80
N ILE A 163 -28.89 6.54 9.39
CA ILE A 163 -28.39 7.72 8.69
C ILE A 163 -28.64 7.54 7.20
N GLU A 164 -29.74 8.11 6.74
CA GLU A 164 -30.07 8.15 5.31
C GLU A 164 -29.57 9.46 4.72
N GLY A 165 -28.83 9.42 3.63
CA GLY A 165 -28.55 10.66 2.92
C GLY A 165 -27.45 10.62 1.90
N GLU A 166 -27.48 11.64 1.04
CA GLU A 166 -26.58 11.84 -0.08
C GLU A 166 -25.18 12.39 0.33
N ASP A 167 -24.99 12.69 1.62
CA ASP A 167 -23.81 13.39 2.15
C ASP A 167 -22.81 12.44 2.84
N TYR A 168 -22.72 11.20 2.33
CA TYR A 168 -21.67 10.31 2.75
C TYR A 168 -20.30 10.92 2.38
N ASP A 169 -19.52 11.30 3.38
CA ASP A 169 -18.13 11.71 3.22
C ASP A 169 -17.23 10.70 3.94
N PRO A 170 -16.44 9.90 3.22
CA PRO A 170 -15.53 8.93 3.83
C PRO A 170 -14.47 9.54 4.74
N PHE A 171 -14.27 10.85 4.63
CA PHE A 171 -13.32 11.58 5.47
C PHE A 171 -14.00 12.45 6.54
N ALA A 172 -15.33 12.34 6.65
CA ALA A 172 -16.02 12.91 7.80
C ALA A 172 -15.59 12.23 9.10
N ASP A 173 -15.86 12.86 10.19
CA ASP A 173 -15.68 12.41 11.56
C ASP A 173 -17.10 12.46 12.18
N TYR A 174 -17.77 11.29 12.19
CA TYR A 174 -19.19 11.24 12.54
C TYR A 174 -19.43 11.33 14.04
N ASP A 175 -18.54 10.79 14.85
CA ASP A 175 -18.63 10.82 16.31
C ASP A 175 -17.88 12.00 16.95
N HIS A 176 -17.14 12.75 16.13
CA HIS A 176 -16.42 13.98 16.51
C HIS A 176 -15.29 13.75 17.53
N ASP A 177 -14.60 12.61 17.44
CA ASP A 177 -13.48 12.27 18.30
C ASP A 177 -12.11 12.77 17.77
N GLY A 178 -12.10 13.32 16.54
CA GLY A 178 -10.94 13.86 15.85
C GLY A 178 -10.24 12.86 14.91
N VAL A 179 -10.77 11.65 14.77
CA VAL A 179 -10.35 10.65 13.79
C VAL A 179 -11.38 10.60 12.66
N SER A 180 -10.96 10.49 11.43
CA SER A 180 -11.92 10.36 10.32
C SER A 180 -12.38 8.92 10.18
N ASN A 181 -13.63 8.73 9.73
CA ASN A 181 -14.22 7.42 9.47
C ASN A 181 -13.30 6.49 8.65
N TYR A 182 -12.56 7.06 7.68
CA TYR A 182 -11.60 6.29 6.89
C TYR A 182 -10.42 5.79 7.73
N ASN A 183 -9.89 6.60 8.64
CA ASN A 183 -8.80 6.18 9.52
C ASN A 183 -9.28 5.16 10.55
N GLU A 184 -10.52 5.26 10.99
CA GLU A 184 -11.15 4.30 11.90
C GLU A 184 -11.38 2.96 11.21
N TYR A 185 -11.94 2.96 10.00
CA TYR A 185 -12.05 1.76 9.18
C TYR A 185 -10.69 1.05 9.04
N ARG A 186 -9.61 1.79 8.77
CA ARG A 186 -8.26 1.22 8.67
C ARG A 186 -7.75 0.66 10.00
N ALA A 187 -8.16 1.27 11.10
CA ALA A 187 -7.79 0.85 12.46
C ALA A 187 -8.66 -0.28 12.99
N GLY A 188 -9.83 -0.52 12.37
CA GLY A 188 -10.84 -1.45 12.87
C GLY A 188 -11.64 -0.89 14.02
N THR A 189 -11.64 0.43 14.23
CA THR A 189 -12.44 1.10 15.25
C THR A 189 -13.80 1.52 14.72
N ASP A 190 -14.73 1.82 15.62
CA ASP A 190 -16.13 2.15 15.31
C ASP A 190 -16.30 3.65 15.04
N PRO A 191 -16.60 4.08 13.79
CA PRO A 191 -16.72 5.49 13.41
C PRO A 191 -17.91 6.23 14.04
N PHE A 192 -18.70 5.57 14.87
CA PHE A 192 -19.84 6.15 15.59
C PHE A 192 -19.64 6.12 17.10
N ASN A 193 -18.48 5.69 17.59
CA ASN A 193 -18.17 5.60 19.01
C ASN A 193 -16.92 6.41 19.38
N PRO A 194 -17.08 7.63 19.93
CA PRO A 194 -15.95 8.52 20.20
C PRO A 194 -14.95 8.00 21.25
N ASP A 195 -15.29 6.91 21.93
CA ASP A 195 -14.42 6.25 22.92
C ASP A 195 -13.59 5.11 22.28
N ASP A 196 -13.90 4.72 21.02
CA ASP A 196 -13.22 3.63 20.30
C ASP A 196 -12.31 4.19 19.17
N LYS A 197 -11.09 4.50 19.49
CA LYS A 197 -10.09 5.02 18.56
C LYS A 197 -8.71 4.44 18.74
N LEU A 198 -7.95 4.42 17.65
CA LEU A 198 -6.55 4.02 17.71
C LEU A 198 -5.72 5.05 18.50
N GLU A 199 -5.27 4.66 19.68
CA GLU A 199 -4.45 5.52 20.54
C GLU A 199 -3.27 4.78 21.16
N VAL A 200 -2.22 5.53 21.47
CA VAL A 200 -1.07 5.00 22.23
C VAL A 200 -1.47 4.86 23.70
N LYS A 201 -1.59 3.62 24.18
CA LYS A 201 -1.92 3.31 25.58
C LYS A 201 -0.71 3.43 26.51
N ALA A 202 0.49 3.11 26.00
CA ALA A 202 1.73 3.27 26.76
C ALA A 202 2.92 3.54 25.84
N TYR A 203 3.86 4.34 26.34
CA TYR A 203 5.12 4.62 25.66
C TYR A 203 6.28 4.49 26.65
N THR A 204 7.26 3.67 26.31
CA THR A 204 8.48 3.51 27.10
C THR A 204 9.69 3.94 26.28
N ALA A 205 10.28 5.07 26.66
CA ALA A 205 11.52 5.54 26.06
C ALA A 205 12.72 4.79 26.66
N SER A 206 13.69 4.48 25.82
CA SER A 206 14.96 3.89 26.22
C SER A 206 16.13 4.61 25.57
N GLN A 207 17.26 4.76 26.27
CA GLN A 207 18.49 5.32 25.71
C GLN A 207 19.39 4.26 25.07
N SER A 208 19.16 3.00 25.38
CA SER A 208 20.03 1.87 24.98
C SER A 208 19.29 0.69 24.34
N ALA A 209 17.97 0.79 24.20
CA ALA A 209 17.11 -0.22 23.61
C ALA A 209 16.06 0.45 22.68
N PRO A 210 15.33 -0.30 21.89
CA PRO A 210 14.20 0.25 21.16
C PRO A 210 13.15 0.88 22.07
N HIS A 211 12.49 1.92 21.60
CA HIS A 211 11.32 2.49 22.28
C HIS A 211 10.14 1.52 22.12
N ALA A 212 9.36 1.33 23.17
CA ALA A 212 8.16 0.51 23.12
C ALA A 212 6.92 1.39 23.05
N ILE A 213 6.05 1.10 22.08
CA ILE A 213 4.75 1.76 21.88
C ILE A 213 3.68 0.68 22.00
N SER A 214 2.79 0.80 22.98
CA SER A 214 1.68 -0.12 23.19
C SER A 214 0.37 0.53 22.81
N PHE A 215 -0.51 -0.23 22.13
CA PHE A 215 -1.81 0.20 21.63
C PHE A 215 -2.79 -0.97 21.60
N GLU A 216 -4.08 -0.69 21.62
CA GLU A 216 -5.11 -1.67 21.36
C GLU A 216 -5.21 -1.90 19.83
N TYR A 217 -5.33 -3.16 19.43
CA TYR A 217 -5.46 -3.55 18.02
C TYR A 217 -6.75 -4.33 17.80
N VAL A 218 -7.22 -4.28 16.57
CA VAL A 218 -8.22 -5.19 16.02
C VAL A 218 -7.52 -6.12 15.04
N GLY A 219 -7.80 -7.41 15.10
CA GLY A 219 -7.19 -8.40 14.22
C GLY A 219 -7.58 -8.17 12.76
N GLY A 220 -6.79 -8.69 11.83
CA GLY A 220 -6.95 -8.42 10.40
C GLY A 220 -6.40 -7.06 9.95
N HIS A 221 -6.17 -6.12 10.86
CA HIS A 221 -5.67 -4.78 10.55
C HIS A 221 -4.16 -4.66 10.68
N ILE A 222 -3.58 -3.76 9.90
CA ILE A 222 -2.13 -3.54 9.81
C ILE A 222 -1.78 -2.20 10.44
N TYR A 223 -0.74 -2.19 11.26
CA TYR A 223 -0.29 -1.01 11.99
C TYR A 223 1.17 -0.71 11.70
N GLY A 224 1.49 0.56 11.64
CA GLY A 224 2.84 1.07 11.44
C GLY A 224 3.13 2.31 12.27
N VAL A 225 4.37 2.77 12.21
CA VAL A 225 4.79 4.00 12.87
C VAL A 225 5.44 4.92 11.84
N GLU A 226 5.02 6.15 11.83
CA GLU A 226 5.73 7.21 11.14
C GLU A 226 6.56 8.03 12.13
N THR A 227 7.63 8.60 11.64
CA THR A 227 8.54 9.43 12.44
C THR A 227 8.88 10.74 11.77
N THR A 228 9.10 11.76 12.58
CA THR A 228 9.68 13.05 12.15
C THR A 228 10.63 13.59 13.20
N LEU A 229 11.60 14.38 12.76
CA LEU A 229 12.55 15.07 13.66
C LEU A 229 12.07 16.49 14.05
N SER A 230 10.96 16.97 13.47
CA SER A 230 10.45 18.32 13.70
C SER A 230 8.94 18.36 13.62
N LEU A 231 8.30 18.97 14.59
CA LEU A 231 6.85 19.25 14.57
C LEU A 231 6.52 20.61 13.93
N THR A 232 7.52 21.50 13.77
CA THR A 232 7.28 22.81 13.14
C THR A 232 7.15 22.69 11.62
N ASN A 233 7.90 21.77 11.01
CA ASN A 233 7.83 21.43 9.59
C ASN A 233 7.97 19.91 9.47
N PRO A 234 6.92 19.16 9.79
CA PRO A 234 7.01 17.71 9.90
C PRO A 234 7.17 17.09 8.51
N GLN A 235 8.20 16.26 8.39
CA GLN A 235 8.39 15.36 7.26
C GLN A 235 8.23 13.95 7.82
N TRP A 236 6.99 13.46 7.81
CA TRP A 236 6.67 12.13 8.30
C TRP A 236 7.20 11.08 7.32
N ALA A 237 7.89 10.09 7.84
CA ALA A 237 8.42 8.98 7.08
C ALA A 237 8.17 7.67 7.83
N LEU A 238 7.89 6.61 7.09
CA LEU A 238 7.66 5.30 7.65
C LEU A 238 8.89 4.84 8.43
N GLN A 239 8.68 4.42 9.66
CA GLN A 239 9.70 3.93 10.57
C GLN A 239 9.63 2.40 10.61
N LYS A 240 10.77 1.74 10.46
CA LYS A 240 10.85 0.30 10.68
C LYS A 240 10.60 -0.04 12.15
N VAL A 241 9.80 -1.06 12.36
CA VAL A 241 9.37 -1.52 13.69
C VAL A 241 9.69 -2.99 13.88
N LYS A 242 9.67 -3.46 15.12
CA LYS A 242 9.85 -4.87 15.49
C LYS A 242 8.67 -5.33 16.34
N LYS A 243 8.28 -6.60 16.22
CA LYS A 243 7.25 -7.22 17.06
C LYS A 243 7.77 -7.52 18.48
N THR A 244 9.08 -7.78 18.61
CA THR A 244 9.78 -7.96 19.88
C THR A 244 11.12 -7.22 19.82
N GLU A 245 11.77 -6.98 20.96
CA GLU A 245 13.08 -6.30 21.01
C GLU A 245 14.16 -6.98 20.15
N THR A 246 14.06 -8.29 19.97
CA THR A 246 15.07 -9.13 19.29
C THR A 246 14.67 -9.56 17.88
N ASP A 247 13.48 -9.20 17.43
CA ASP A 247 12.96 -9.59 16.13
C ASP A 247 13.62 -8.81 14.99
N SER A 248 13.42 -9.26 13.75
CA SER A 248 13.76 -8.49 12.56
C SER A 248 12.88 -7.24 12.42
N GLU A 249 13.38 -6.28 11.66
CA GLU A 249 12.64 -5.05 11.36
C GLU A 249 11.60 -5.29 10.26
N HIS A 250 10.42 -4.72 10.46
CA HIS A 250 9.29 -4.73 9.53
C HIS A 250 8.88 -3.28 9.23
N GLU A 251 8.31 -3.02 8.08
CA GLU A 251 7.73 -1.70 7.77
C GLU A 251 6.42 -1.49 8.52
N GLN A 252 5.71 -2.59 8.76
CA GLN A 252 4.41 -2.61 9.45
C GLN A 252 4.18 -3.99 10.08
N ILE A 253 3.24 -4.08 10.99
CA ILE A 253 2.88 -5.34 11.64
C ILE A 253 1.36 -5.56 11.60
N MET A 254 0.97 -6.82 11.50
CA MET A 254 -0.37 -7.30 11.81
C MET A 254 -0.25 -8.09 13.12
N PRO A 255 -0.83 -7.62 14.23
CA PRO A 255 -0.72 -8.29 15.51
C PRO A 255 -1.40 -9.66 15.52
N SER A 256 -2.57 -9.77 14.91
CA SER A 256 -3.35 -10.99 14.72
C SER A 256 -3.96 -11.03 13.33
N ASP A 257 -4.09 -12.21 12.73
CA ASP A 257 -4.80 -12.47 11.47
C ASP A 257 -6.27 -12.90 11.70
N ASP A 258 -6.69 -13.03 12.94
CA ASP A 258 -8.08 -13.31 13.34
C ASP A 258 -8.83 -11.99 13.52
N GLU A 259 -9.76 -11.69 12.62
CA GLU A 259 -10.52 -10.42 12.60
C GLU A 259 -11.38 -10.21 13.86
N GLU A 260 -11.72 -11.28 14.59
CA GLU A 260 -12.47 -11.20 15.85
C GLU A 260 -11.54 -10.96 17.06
N ASP A 261 -10.22 -11.01 16.86
CA ASP A 261 -9.24 -10.85 17.95
C ASP A 261 -9.00 -9.36 18.23
N VAL A 262 -9.24 -8.97 19.47
CA VAL A 262 -8.96 -7.61 19.98
C VAL A 262 -8.04 -7.72 21.18
N GLY A 263 -6.97 -6.94 21.17
CA GLY A 263 -5.99 -7.06 22.25
C GLY A 263 -5.02 -5.90 22.35
N LEU A 264 -4.04 -6.04 23.23
CA LEU A 264 -2.96 -5.08 23.41
C LEU A 264 -1.71 -5.56 22.66
N ALA A 265 -1.25 -4.80 21.70
CA ALA A 265 0.01 -5.01 21.01
C ALA A 265 1.09 -4.05 21.53
N THR A 266 2.34 -4.47 21.39
CA THR A 266 3.50 -3.60 21.61
C THR A 266 4.42 -3.71 20.40
N ILE A 267 4.79 -2.57 19.85
CA ILE A 267 5.79 -2.47 18.80
C ILE A 267 7.03 -1.75 19.32
N TYR A 268 8.17 -2.13 18.77
CA TYR A 268 9.47 -1.62 19.17
C TYR A 268 10.08 -0.81 18.04
N VAL A 269 10.43 0.44 18.34
CA VAL A 269 10.97 1.40 17.37
C VAL A 269 12.42 1.71 17.72
N VAL A 270 13.33 1.55 16.76
CA VAL A 270 14.73 1.93 16.93
C VAL A 270 14.88 3.42 16.63
N PRO A 271 15.29 4.24 17.59
CA PRO A 271 15.48 5.66 17.35
C PRO A 271 16.55 5.94 16.29
N ALA A 272 16.38 7.03 15.56
CA ALA A 272 17.40 7.49 14.62
C ALA A 272 18.71 7.84 15.35
N GLU A 273 19.83 7.34 14.83
CA GLU A 273 21.15 7.58 15.41
C GLU A 273 21.48 9.09 15.43
N GLY A 274 21.88 9.59 16.61
CA GLY A 274 22.27 10.99 16.78
C GLY A 274 21.11 11.99 16.82
N ALA A 275 19.87 11.55 16.77
CA ALA A 275 18.73 12.45 16.89
C ALA A 275 18.61 13.01 18.31
N THR A 276 18.50 14.34 18.45
CA THR A 276 18.27 15.02 19.71
C THR A 276 16.80 15.04 20.10
N SER A 277 15.90 14.90 19.13
CA SER A 277 14.46 14.74 19.28
C SER A 277 13.93 13.92 18.13
N GLN A 278 12.93 13.08 18.42
CA GLN A 278 12.21 12.30 17.42
C GLN A 278 10.77 12.14 17.89
N PHE A 279 9.84 12.31 16.98
CA PHE A 279 8.42 12.21 17.23
C PHE A 279 7.87 11.02 16.47
N PHE A 280 6.93 10.33 17.06
CA PHE A 280 6.33 9.11 16.50
C PHE A 280 4.82 9.30 16.39
N LYS A 281 4.26 8.77 15.32
CA LYS A 281 2.83 8.70 15.07
C LYS A 281 2.49 7.25 14.76
N LEU A 282 1.58 6.67 15.53
CA LEU A 282 1.00 5.37 15.25
C LEU A 282 -0.05 5.54 14.16
N GLU A 283 -0.05 4.65 13.18
CA GLU A 283 -1.03 4.64 12.09
C GLU A 283 -1.51 3.22 11.80
N ALA A 284 -2.77 3.09 11.45
CA ALA A 284 -3.29 1.93 10.72
C ALA A 284 -3.07 2.13 9.21
N LYS A 285 -2.83 1.03 8.47
CA LYS A 285 -2.45 1.06 7.05
C LYS A 285 -3.52 0.41 6.18
#